data_84c4ecc9a2e3ba2663dd1bc4d8232f8d
#
_entry.id   84c4ecc9a2e3ba2663dd1bc4d8232f8d
#
_cell.length_a   1.000
_cell.length_b   1.000
_cell.length_c   1.000
_cell.angle_alpha   90.00
_cell.angle_beta   90.00
_cell.angle_gamma   90.00
#
_symmetry.space_group_name_H-M   'P 1'
#
loop_
_entity.id
_entity.type
_entity.pdbx_description
1 polymer ?
#
loop_
_entity_poly.entity_id
_entity_poly.type
_entity_poly.pdbx_seq_one_letter_code
_entity_poly.pdbx_strand_id
1 'polypeptide(L)'
;DQFDCVELLKPLDYQSRYGHGTNQIVLGPDDMLYVVSGNDVAFPEGVAKDSPYREPHDDHLLPEPRDAVQDVRVGHVLKTDLDGKSWEVIAGGFRNPFDLAFNSAGELFTYDADMEWDVGLPWYRPTRLNHIVSGGEYGWRWGTGKWPEYFADSLPSTLDTGLSSPTGLEFGTRGSFPSPYRDALFMGDWQHGRILQVSMSPQGASYTCEYGVFLEGGALNVCDLTFGPDGALYFITGGRGSQSGLYRISYDGVEGDAAIAAVAANDELVQRDRDAAAARELRHQLEEFHQRSDASGIDLAWPYLNSEDRWLRFAARLAIERQQPAQWRDRALSETRPRASTAALLALARLGRAEDQTALLNALDRLPLESMGSSELLDALRVWELSFIRQGSPSATDRVRALARLDTLYPHSSNYVN
;
A
#
# COMPACT_ATOMS: atom_id res chain seq x y z
N ASP A 1 7.74 6.35 39.14
CA ASP A 1 8.92 6.79 38.40
C ASP A 1 8.58 8.07 37.68
N GLN A 2 9.36 9.10 37.89
CA GLN A 2 9.17 10.40 37.29
C GLN A 2 10.07 10.44 36.04
N PHE A 3 9.50 10.67 34.85
CA PHE A 3 10.31 10.90 33.65
C PHE A 3 10.95 12.29 33.77
N ASP A 4 12.25 12.36 33.97
CA ASP A 4 12.98 13.61 34.18
C ASP A 4 13.27 14.39 32.90
N CYS A 5 13.14 13.75 31.75
CA CYS A 5 13.35 14.38 30.45
C CYS A 5 12.49 13.74 29.35
N VAL A 6 11.86 14.58 28.56
CA VAL A 6 11.23 14.18 27.28
C VAL A 6 11.99 14.92 26.18
N GLU A 7 12.68 14.18 25.34
CA GLU A 7 13.35 14.74 24.16
C GLU A 7 12.40 14.70 22.98
N LEU A 8 12.30 15.82 22.25
CA LEU A 8 11.54 15.91 21.03
C LEU A 8 12.39 15.38 19.87
N LEU A 9 12.05 14.21 19.34
CA LEU A 9 12.78 13.61 18.22
C LEU A 9 12.59 14.39 16.92
N LYS A 10 11.36 14.77 16.60
CA LYS A 10 11.02 15.49 15.37
C LYS A 10 9.67 16.21 15.49
N PRO A 11 9.59 17.49 15.14
CA PRO A 11 8.30 18.12 14.92
C PRO A 11 7.68 17.61 13.62
N LEU A 12 6.41 17.18 13.68
CA LEU A 12 5.60 16.83 12.53
C LEU A 12 4.60 17.96 12.29
N ASP A 13 4.61 18.53 11.09
CA ASP A 13 3.68 19.63 10.75
C ASP A 13 2.27 19.08 10.56
N TYR A 14 1.45 19.28 11.59
CA TYR A 14 0.06 18.87 11.64
C TYR A 14 -0.85 20.08 11.39
N GLN A 15 -1.50 20.07 10.24
CA GLN A 15 -2.50 21.08 9.90
C GLN A 15 -3.89 20.49 10.06
N SER A 16 -4.44 20.62 11.26
CA SER A 16 -5.74 20.07 11.62
C SER A 16 -6.86 20.58 10.71
N ARG A 17 -7.30 19.76 9.78
CA ARG A 17 -8.53 19.97 9.00
C ARG A 17 -9.61 18.97 9.42
N TYR A 18 -9.23 17.71 9.61
CA TYR A 18 -10.15 16.60 9.82
C TYR A 18 -9.81 15.74 11.04
N GLY A 19 -8.68 16.02 11.72
CA GLY A 19 -8.19 15.20 12.83
C GLY A 19 -7.36 14.00 12.41
N HIS A 20 -6.84 13.99 11.17
CA HIS A 20 -6.01 12.90 10.64
C HIS A 20 -4.53 13.14 10.97
N GLY A 21 -4.19 13.01 12.24
CA GLY A 21 -2.85 13.28 12.77
C GLY A 21 -1.89 12.11 12.63
N THR A 22 -0.80 12.17 13.42
CA THR A 22 0.08 11.04 13.68
C THR A 22 -0.59 10.16 14.73
N ASN A 23 -0.85 8.91 14.38
CA ASN A 23 -1.73 8.05 15.17
C ASN A 23 -0.95 7.02 15.99
N GLN A 24 0.16 6.46 15.48
CA GLN A 24 0.89 5.39 16.15
C GLN A 24 2.39 5.43 15.82
N ILE A 25 3.18 4.88 16.76
CA ILE A 25 4.61 4.58 16.60
C ILE A 25 4.88 3.16 17.09
N VAL A 26 5.55 2.35 16.28
CA VAL A 26 5.89 0.97 16.61
C VAL A 26 7.37 0.70 16.38
N LEU A 27 7.96 -0.18 17.19
CA LEU A 27 9.31 -0.70 16.98
C LEU A 27 9.25 -1.86 15.98
N GLY A 28 10.01 -1.73 14.90
CA GLY A 28 10.14 -2.77 13.89
C GLY A 28 11.10 -3.90 14.29
N PRO A 29 11.06 -5.03 13.59
CA PRO A 29 11.97 -6.16 13.82
C PRO A 29 13.43 -5.85 13.43
N ASP A 30 13.67 -4.72 12.80
CA ASP A 30 14.98 -4.18 12.39
C ASP A 30 15.52 -3.13 13.36
N ASP A 31 14.97 -3.04 14.57
CA ASP A 31 15.30 -2.06 15.60
C ASP A 31 15.10 -0.59 15.15
N MET A 32 14.23 -0.35 14.19
CA MET A 32 13.83 0.99 13.73
C MET A 32 12.44 1.34 14.23
N LEU A 33 12.15 2.62 14.34
CA LEU A 33 10.81 3.12 14.67
C LEU A 33 10.03 3.39 13.38
N TYR A 34 8.78 2.93 13.36
CA TYR A 34 7.83 3.18 12.28
C TYR A 34 6.70 4.05 12.81
N VAL A 35 6.39 5.12 12.10
CA VAL A 35 5.41 6.13 12.50
C VAL A 35 4.36 6.25 11.41
N VAL A 36 3.09 6.09 11.76
CA VAL A 36 1.98 6.26 10.83
C VAL A 36 1.28 7.59 11.03
N SER A 37 1.04 8.28 9.92
CA SER A 37 0.39 9.59 9.91
C SER A 37 -0.74 9.65 8.88
N GLY A 38 -1.83 10.33 9.23
CA GLY A 38 -2.90 10.66 8.32
C GLY A 38 -2.55 11.84 7.40
N ASN A 39 -3.43 12.13 6.45
CA ASN A 39 -3.20 13.13 5.41
C ASN A 39 -3.18 14.59 5.90
N ASP A 40 -3.49 14.87 7.16
CA ASP A 40 -3.33 16.20 7.76
C ASP A 40 -1.87 16.49 8.17
N VAL A 41 -0.98 15.51 8.08
CA VAL A 41 0.43 15.62 8.45
C VAL A 41 1.29 15.73 7.18
N ALA A 42 2.14 16.73 7.11
CA ALA A 42 3.11 16.87 6.03
C ALA A 42 4.33 15.95 6.26
N PHE A 43 5.06 15.65 5.20
CA PHE A 43 6.36 15.00 5.34
C PHE A 43 7.29 15.90 6.14
N PRO A 44 8.00 15.35 7.15
CA PRO A 44 8.88 16.18 7.98
C PRO A 44 10.06 16.71 7.16
N GLU A 45 10.54 17.89 7.53
CA GLU A 45 11.76 18.44 6.95
C GLU A 45 12.96 17.52 7.19
N GLY A 46 13.86 17.44 6.21
CA GLY A 46 15.08 16.64 6.30
C GLY A 46 14.85 15.12 6.16
N VAL A 47 13.71 14.70 5.62
CA VAL A 47 13.52 13.33 5.13
C VAL A 47 14.55 13.03 4.04
N ALA A 48 15.06 11.81 4.03
CA ALA A 48 16.02 11.35 3.02
C ALA A 48 15.44 11.52 1.61
N LYS A 49 16.19 12.18 0.72
CA LYS A 49 15.76 12.45 -0.66
C LYS A 49 15.63 11.18 -1.51
N ASP A 50 16.29 10.14 -1.09
CA ASP A 50 16.27 8.81 -1.67
C ASP A 50 15.28 7.87 -0.98
N SER A 51 14.38 8.40 -0.13
CA SER A 51 13.29 7.64 0.45
C SER A 51 12.59 6.76 -0.58
N PRO A 52 12.17 5.53 -0.22
CA PRO A 52 11.46 4.64 -1.14
C PRO A 52 10.20 5.26 -1.70
N TYR A 53 9.38 5.87 -0.86
CA TYR A 53 8.23 6.66 -1.29
C TYR A 53 8.65 8.11 -1.50
N ARG A 54 8.27 8.69 -2.61
CA ARG A 54 8.56 10.08 -2.96
C ARG A 54 7.29 10.92 -2.85
N GLU A 55 7.46 12.20 -3.09
CA GLU A 55 6.37 13.17 -3.08
C GLU A 55 5.18 12.68 -3.92
N PRO A 56 3.97 12.69 -3.37
CA PRO A 56 2.78 12.25 -4.08
C PRO A 56 2.44 13.21 -5.22
N HIS A 57 1.89 12.67 -6.29
CA HIS A 57 1.35 13.41 -7.43
C HIS A 57 -0.12 13.06 -7.63
N ASP A 58 -0.91 13.99 -8.15
CA ASP A 58 -2.31 13.71 -8.45
C ASP A 58 -2.44 12.71 -9.61
N ASP A 59 -1.66 12.90 -10.67
CA ASP A 59 -1.50 11.98 -11.80
C ASP A 59 -2.81 11.41 -12.38
N HIS A 60 -3.81 12.29 -12.55
CA HIS A 60 -5.07 11.97 -13.22
C HIS A 60 -5.49 13.13 -14.14
N LEU A 61 -6.34 12.84 -15.12
CA LEU A 61 -6.85 13.81 -16.09
C LEU A 61 -8.22 14.37 -15.70
N LEU A 62 -8.78 13.95 -14.57
CA LEU A 62 -10.09 14.42 -14.11
C LEU A 62 -9.99 15.87 -13.62
N PRO A 63 -10.94 16.74 -13.99
CA PRO A 63 -10.96 18.11 -13.49
C PRO A 63 -11.35 18.13 -12.00
N GLU A 64 -10.70 18.97 -11.22
CA GLU A 64 -11.18 19.27 -9.87
C GLU A 64 -12.47 20.08 -9.94
N PRO A 65 -13.57 19.62 -9.34
CA PRO A 65 -14.87 20.31 -9.43
C PRO A 65 -14.97 21.55 -8.55
N ARG A 66 -13.95 21.89 -7.79
CA ARG A 66 -13.90 23.05 -6.91
C ARG A 66 -12.55 23.75 -7.11
N ASP A 67 -12.52 25.06 -6.83
CA ASP A 67 -11.28 25.83 -6.63
C ASP A 67 -10.57 25.31 -5.35
N ALA A 68 -10.35 24.01 -5.31
CA ALA A 68 -9.68 23.36 -4.21
C ALA A 68 -8.23 23.84 -4.19
N VAL A 69 -7.80 24.31 -3.05
CA VAL A 69 -6.37 24.41 -2.76
C VAL A 69 -5.80 23.01 -3.06
N GLN A 70 -4.91 22.92 -4.03
CA GLN A 70 -4.24 21.67 -4.35
C GLN A 70 -3.50 21.22 -3.10
N ASP A 71 -4.03 20.20 -2.44
CA ASP A 71 -3.42 19.58 -1.28
C ASP A 71 -2.94 18.20 -1.67
N VAL A 72 -1.64 18.10 -1.89
CA VAL A 72 -0.97 16.86 -2.31
C VAL A 72 -0.62 15.95 -1.13
N ARG A 73 -0.94 16.36 0.12
CA ARG A 73 -0.64 15.55 1.29
C ARG A 73 -1.47 14.27 1.30
N VAL A 74 -0.81 13.20 1.66
CA VAL A 74 -1.40 11.86 1.82
C VAL A 74 -0.99 11.28 3.16
N GLY A 75 -1.81 10.41 3.72
CA GLY A 75 -1.39 9.58 4.85
C GLY A 75 -0.18 8.74 4.42
N HIS A 76 0.76 8.53 5.35
CA HIS A 76 2.05 7.93 5.05
C HIS A 76 2.66 7.19 6.25
N VAL A 77 3.64 6.36 5.95
CA VAL A 77 4.45 5.66 6.95
C VAL A 77 5.88 6.17 6.86
N LEU A 78 6.38 6.64 7.99
CA LEU A 78 7.78 7.05 8.18
C LEU A 78 8.56 5.94 8.88
N LYS A 79 9.87 5.89 8.63
CA LYS A 79 10.83 5.07 9.34
C LYS A 79 11.96 5.95 9.86
N THR A 80 12.42 5.70 11.10
CA THR A 80 13.53 6.43 11.71
C THR A 80 14.33 5.53 12.63
N ASP A 81 15.60 5.89 12.89
CA ASP A 81 16.38 5.27 13.95
C ASP A 81 15.85 5.66 15.35
N LEU A 82 16.31 4.95 16.37
CA LEU A 82 15.86 5.18 17.76
C LEU A 82 16.20 6.57 18.31
N ASP A 83 17.17 7.25 17.71
CA ASP A 83 17.57 8.61 18.07
C ASP A 83 16.84 9.68 17.24
N GLY A 84 16.01 9.30 16.26
CA GLY A 84 15.29 10.23 15.38
C GLY A 84 16.20 11.06 14.46
N LYS A 85 17.38 10.54 14.10
CA LYS A 85 18.40 11.26 13.28
C LYS A 85 18.21 11.03 11.77
N SER A 86 17.79 9.82 11.39
CA SER A 86 17.50 9.45 9.99
C SER A 86 16.00 9.30 9.81
N TRP A 87 15.44 9.92 8.77
CA TRP A 87 14.01 9.83 8.47
C TRP A 87 13.79 9.49 7.01
N GLU A 88 12.94 8.50 6.78
CA GLU A 88 12.56 8.00 5.47
C GLU A 88 11.04 7.90 5.35
N VAL A 89 10.50 8.14 4.16
CA VAL A 89 9.11 7.82 3.84
C VAL A 89 9.07 6.46 3.16
N ILE A 90 8.44 5.49 3.81
CA ILE A 90 8.39 4.11 3.33
C ILE A 90 7.26 3.92 2.34
N ALA A 91 6.06 4.43 2.65
CA ALA A 91 4.86 4.26 1.84
C ALA A 91 3.91 5.43 2.04
N GLY A 92 3.00 5.63 1.08
CA GLY A 92 2.00 6.70 1.14
C GLY A 92 0.77 6.42 0.29
N GLY A 93 -0.09 7.43 0.15
CA GLY A 93 -1.36 7.26 -0.55
C GLY A 93 -2.46 6.69 0.35
N PHE A 94 -2.36 6.93 1.66
CA PHE A 94 -3.40 6.63 2.63
C PHE A 94 -4.24 7.88 2.95
N ARG A 95 -5.42 7.67 3.51
CA ARG A 95 -6.23 8.76 4.06
C ARG A 95 -5.91 9.01 5.54
N ASN A 96 -6.28 8.09 6.40
CA ASN A 96 -6.06 8.17 7.84
C ASN A 96 -5.79 6.77 8.40
N PRO A 97 -4.62 6.20 8.11
CA PRO A 97 -4.20 4.93 8.71
C PRO A 97 -4.00 5.15 10.21
N PHE A 98 -4.55 4.24 11.04
CA PHE A 98 -4.60 4.50 12.47
C PHE A 98 -3.48 3.80 13.24
N ASP A 99 -3.15 2.55 12.88
CA ASP A 99 -2.17 1.76 13.60
C ASP A 99 -1.29 0.96 12.66
N LEU A 100 -0.23 0.38 13.20
CA LEU A 100 0.76 -0.43 12.51
C LEU A 100 1.01 -1.74 13.27
N ALA A 101 1.10 -2.85 12.55
CA ALA A 101 1.45 -4.14 13.15
C ALA A 101 2.37 -4.95 12.24
N PHE A 102 3.41 -5.57 12.82
CA PHE A 102 4.26 -6.53 12.13
C PHE A 102 3.79 -7.95 12.37
N ASN A 103 3.71 -8.75 11.31
CA ASN A 103 3.49 -10.18 11.47
C ASN A 103 4.79 -10.92 11.85
N SER A 104 4.69 -12.23 12.09
CA SER A 104 5.85 -13.05 12.46
C SER A 104 6.92 -13.17 11.39
N ALA A 105 6.61 -12.85 10.14
CA ALA A 105 7.56 -12.79 9.02
C ALA A 105 8.23 -11.41 8.87
N GLY A 106 7.91 -10.44 9.74
CA GLY A 106 8.45 -9.09 9.67
C GLY A 106 7.78 -8.18 8.64
N GLU A 107 6.63 -8.58 8.10
CA GLU A 107 5.86 -7.78 7.15
C GLU A 107 4.93 -6.82 7.89
N LEU A 108 4.83 -5.60 7.41
CA LEU A 108 4.11 -4.50 8.05
C LEU A 108 2.71 -4.31 7.46
N PHE A 109 1.73 -4.05 8.33
CA PHE A 109 0.34 -3.81 7.95
C PHE A 109 -0.21 -2.56 8.61
N THR A 110 -1.18 -1.92 7.94
CA THR A 110 -1.98 -0.81 8.50
C THR A 110 -3.44 -0.93 8.10
N TYR A 111 -4.33 -0.46 8.97
CA TYR A 111 -5.76 -0.35 8.70
C TYR A 111 -6.10 1.10 8.40
N ASP A 112 -6.47 1.39 7.15
CA ASP A 112 -6.72 2.75 6.65
C ASP A 112 -8.22 3.05 6.56
N ALA A 113 -8.56 4.31 6.78
CA ALA A 113 -9.92 4.81 6.68
C ALA A 113 -10.47 4.70 5.24
N ASP A 114 -11.78 4.76 5.13
CA ASP A 114 -12.49 4.78 3.87
C ASP A 114 -12.19 6.04 3.03
N MET A 115 -12.53 5.96 1.75
CA MET A 115 -12.47 7.10 0.83
C MET A 115 -13.88 7.66 0.64
N GLU A 116 -14.22 8.72 1.37
CA GLU A 116 -15.56 9.30 1.42
C GLU A 116 -15.99 10.05 0.15
N TRP A 117 -15.02 10.35 -0.72
CA TRP A 117 -15.23 11.08 -1.96
C TRP A 117 -14.47 10.41 -3.10
N ASP A 118 -15.13 10.26 -4.24
CA ASP A 118 -14.50 9.84 -5.48
C ASP A 118 -15.18 10.49 -6.68
N VAL A 119 -14.40 10.88 -7.69
CA VAL A 119 -14.87 11.54 -8.91
C VAL A 119 -15.78 12.77 -8.61
N GLY A 120 -15.43 13.53 -7.56
CA GLY A 120 -16.22 14.69 -7.12
C GLY A 120 -17.59 14.37 -6.51
N LEU A 121 -17.89 13.11 -6.25
CA LEU A 121 -19.12 12.61 -5.69
C LEU A 121 -18.89 11.99 -4.31
N PRO A 122 -19.88 12.00 -3.41
CA PRO A 122 -19.78 11.41 -2.07
C PRO A 122 -19.89 9.88 -2.13
N TRP A 123 -19.07 9.27 -2.93
CA TRP A 123 -18.96 7.82 -3.04
C TRP A 123 -17.93 7.29 -2.05
N TYR A 124 -18.33 6.27 -1.33
CA TYR A 124 -17.48 5.62 -0.35
C TYR A 124 -16.75 4.46 -1.02
N ARG A 125 -15.45 4.38 -0.76
CA ARG A 125 -14.67 3.16 -0.93
C ARG A 125 -14.48 2.50 0.43
N PRO A 126 -14.29 1.17 0.49
CA PRO A 126 -14.16 0.47 1.77
C PRO A 126 -12.95 0.93 2.57
N THR A 127 -13.03 0.78 3.88
CA THR A 127 -11.86 0.78 4.75
C THR A 127 -11.01 -0.45 4.45
N ARG A 128 -9.67 -0.33 4.53
CA ARG A 128 -8.74 -1.26 3.93
C ARG A 128 -7.63 -1.69 4.87
N LEU A 129 -7.38 -3.00 4.94
CA LEU A 129 -6.13 -3.51 5.47
C LEU A 129 -5.09 -3.53 4.34
N ASN A 130 -3.99 -2.82 4.52
CA ASN A 130 -2.93 -2.71 3.54
C ASN A 130 -1.66 -3.39 4.04
N HIS A 131 -1.02 -4.19 3.20
CA HIS A 131 0.33 -4.69 3.39
C HIS A 131 1.31 -3.58 2.95
N ILE A 132 2.11 -3.07 3.86
CA ILE A 132 3.03 -1.96 3.62
C ILE A 132 4.35 -2.49 3.07
N VAL A 133 4.70 -2.06 1.87
CA VAL A 133 5.97 -2.41 1.22
C VAL A 133 6.76 -1.16 0.86
N SER A 134 8.05 -1.32 0.65
CA SER A 134 8.94 -0.22 0.27
C SER A 134 8.47 0.51 -0.98
N GLY A 135 8.26 1.82 -0.88
CA GLY A 135 7.76 2.68 -1.95
C GLY A 135 6.28 2.48 -2.30
N GLY A 136 5.53 1.75 -1.45
CA GLY A 136 4.11 1.44 -1.68
C GLY A 136 3.25 2.69 -1.85
N GLU A 137 2.42 2.70 -2.90
CA GLU A 137 1.44 3.74 -3.21
C GLU A 137 0.04 3.13 -3.14
N TYR A 138 -0.85 3.69 -2.29
CA TYR A 138 -2.18 3.13 -2.01
C TYR A 138 -3.33 3.98 -2.54
N GLY A 139 -3.02 5.01 -3.33
CA GLY A 139 -3.94 5.66 -4.24
C GLY A 139 -4.88 6.70 -3.64
N TRP A 140 -4.86 6.98 -2.33
CA TRP A 140 -5.67 8.07 -1.81
C TRP A 140 -5.13 9.42 -2.27
N ARG A 141 -6.03 10.31 -2.68
CA ARG A 141 -5.75 11.70 -3.04
C ARG A 141 -6.83 12.60 -2.48
N TRP A 142 -6.45 13.83 -2.17
CA TRP A 142 -7.42 14.87 -1.87
C TRP A 142 -8.22 15.25 -3.13
N GLY A 143 -9.52 15.47 -2.98
CA GLY A 143 -10.35 15.89 -4.11
C GLY A 143 -10.84 14.76 -5.01
N THR A 144 -10.86 15.05 -6.31
CA THR A 144 -11.28 14.11 -7.35
C THR A 144 -10.10 13.20 -7.76
N GLY A 145 -10.39 12.01 -8.22
CA GLY A 145 -9.37 11.21 -8.87
C GLY A 145 -8.45 10.44 -7.93
N LYS A 146 -9.02 9.81 -6.91
CA LYS A 146 -8.32 8.77 -6.15
C LYS A 146 -7.98 7.62 -7.08
N TRP A 147 -6.74 7.15 -6.99
CA TRP A 147 -6.26 6.10 -7.88
C TRP A 147 -6.98 4.79 -7.61
N PRO A 148 -7.53 4.15 -8.64
CA PRO A 148 -8.13 2.84 -8.49
C PRO A 148 -7.05 1.77 -8.25
N GLU A 149 -7.43 0.69 -7.60
CA GLU A 149 -6.52 -0.41 -7.28
C GLU A 149 -5.95 -1.12 -8.50
N TYR A 150 -6.60 -1.00 -9.66
CA TYR A 150 -6.10 -1.59 -10.90
C TYR A 150 -4.98 -0.75 -11.57
N PHE A 151 -4.67 0.46 -11.12
CA PHE A 151 -3.53 1.19 -11.65
C PHE A 151 -2.22 0.46 -11.36
N ALA A 152 -1.39 0.27 -12.40
CA ALA A 152 -0.13 -0.47 -12.29
C ALA A 152 0.89 0.19 -11.35
N ASP A 153 0.72 1.46 -11.06
CA ASP A 153 1.58 2.26 -10.17
C ASP A 153 0.99 2.47 -8.76
N SER A 154 -0.12 1.82 -8.44
CA SER A 154 -0.63 1.68 -7.08
C SER A 154 -0.68 0.22 -6.63
N LEU A 155 -0.90 -0.03 -5.33
CA LEU A 155 -1.05 -1.37 -4.77
C LEU A 155 -2.46 -1.57 -4.20
N PRO A 156 -3.04 -2.75 -4.34
CA PRO A 156 -4.33 -3.07 -3.78
C PRO A 156 -4.24 -3.30 -2.28
N SER A 157 -5.39 -3.21 -1.60
CA SER A 157 -5.57 -3.73 -0.26
C SER A 157 -5.39 -5.26 -0.21
N THR A 158 -5.08 -5.78 0.98
CA THR A 158 -5.13 -7.23 1.25
C THR A 158 -6.50 -7.67 1.72
N LEU A 159 -7.30 -6.71 2.21
CA LEU A 159 -8.67 -6.93 2.69
C LEU A 159 -9.47 -5.64 2.68
N ASP A 160 -10.68 -5.68 2.14
CA ASP A 160 -11.68 -4.65 2.27
C ASP A 160 -12.69 -5.03 3.34
N THR A 161 -12.96 -4.13 4.28
CA THR A 161 -13.87 -4.38 5.42
C THR A 161 -15.20 -3.64 5.30
N GLY A 162 -15.46 -3.00 4.16
CA GLY A 162 -16.65 -2.17 3.95
C GLY A 162 -16.54 -0.82 4.65
N LEU A 163 -17.66 -0.20 4.97
CA LEU A 163 -17.69 1.05 5.73
C LEU A 163 -17.42 0.74 7.20
N SER A 164 -16.40 1.37 7.75
CA SER A 164 -15.90 1.08 9.09
C SER A 164 -15.14 2.29 9.63
N SER A 165 -14.67 2.22 10.87
CA SER A 165 -13.77 3.21 11.46
C SER A 165 -12.55 2.51 12.05
N PRO A 166 -11.46 2.46 11.31
CA PRO A 166 -10.21 1.81 11.72
C PRO A 166 -9.66 2.36 13.02
N THR A 167 -9.23 1.46 13.92
CA THR A 167 -8.51 1.77 15.14
C THR A 167 -7.36 0.78 15.34
N GLY A 168 -7.07 0.31 16.56
CA GLY A 168 -5.92 -0.49 16.90
C GLY A 168 -5.77 -1.79 16.10
N LEU A 169 -4.53 -2.20 15.92
CA LEU A 169 -4.07 -3.41 15.22
C LEU A 169 -3.09 -4.18 16.09
N GLU A 170 -3.30 -5.49 16.26
CA GLU A 170 -2.32 -6.33 16.98
C GLU A 170 -2.36 -7.76 16.47
N PHE A 171 -1.19 -8.36 16.21
CA PHE A 171 -1.09 -9.79 15.91
C PHE A 171 -1.18 -10.62 17.19
N GLY A 172 -1.88 -11.76 17.12
CA GLY A 172 -2.06 -12.68 18.23
C GLY A 172 -0.81 -13.40 18.72
N THR A 173 0.36 -13.15 18.13
CA THR A 173 1.63 -13.85 18.38
C THR A 173 2.11 -13.79 19.83
N ARG A 174 1.74 -12.73 20.56
CA ARG A 174 2.04 -12.57 22.01
C ARG A 174 0.93 -13.13 22.91
N GLY A 175 -0.18 -13.56 22.31
CA GLY A 175 -1.33 -14.06 23.03
C GLY A 175 -1.21 -15.52 23.49
N SER A 176 -1.96 -15.88 24.54
CA SER A 176 -2.13 -17.25 24.99
C SER A 176 -3.28 -17.97 24.28
N PHE A 177 -3.87 -17.36 23.27
CA PHE A 177 -4.98 -17.94 22.52
C PHE A 177 -4.50 -19.10 21.65
N PRO A 178 -5.36 -20.14 21.43
CA PRO A 178 -5.00 -21.24 20.56
C PRO A 178 -4.97 -20.82 19.09
N SER A 179 -4.41 -21.68 18.22
CA SER A 179 -4.64 -21.56 16.77
C SER A 179 -6.15 -21.70 16.49
N PRO A 180 -6.75 -20.90 15.57
CA PRO A 180 -6.06 -20.03 14.61
C PRO A 180 -5.77 -18.58 15.13
N TYR A 181 -6.14 -18.24 16.34
CA TYR A 181 -6.04 -16.87 16.86
C TYR A 181 -4.60 -16.41 17.09
N ARG A 182 -3.67 -17.34 17.34
CA ARG A 182 -2.26 -17.02 17.58
C ARG A 182 -1.60 -16.34 16.38
N ASP A 183 -1.99 -16.72 15.17
CA ASP A 183 -1.42 -16.18 13.93
C ASP A 183 -2.34 -15.14 13.26
N ALA A 184 -3.49 -14.86 13.88
CA ALA A 184 -4.45 -13.90 13.38
C ALA A 184 -4.05 -12.46 13.70
N LEU A 185 -4.47 -11.52 12.85
CA LEU A 185 -4.48 -10.11 13.17
C LEU A 185 -5.82 -9.72 13.79
N PHE A 186 -5.78 -8.99 14.89
CA PHE A 186 -6.95 -8.39 15.51
C PHE A 186 -7.04 -6.92 15.11
N MET A 187 -8.23 -6.48 14.68
CA MET A 187 -8.46 -5.12 14.20
C MET A 187 -9.67 -4.51 14.90
N GLY A 188 -9.50 -3.33 15.50
CA GLY A 188 -10.58 -2.56 16.07
C GLY A 188 -11.41 -1.83 15.00
N ASP A 189 -12.73 -1.93 15.10
CA ASP A 189 -13.69 -1.17 14.30
C ASP A 189 -14.59 -0.36 15.25
N TRP A 190 -14.24 0.91 15.40
CA TRP A 190 -14.89 1.83 16.32
C TRP A 190 -16.36 2.06 15.99
N GLN A 191 -16.66 2.18 14.68
CA GLN A 191 -18.01 2.54 14.22
C GLN A 191 -19.04 1.46 14.53
N HIS A 192 -18.66 0.20 14.31
CA HIS A 192 -19.56 -0.94 14.51
C HIS A 192 -19.45 -1.56 15.91
N GLY A 193 -18.54 -1.06 16.76
CA GLY A 193 -18.37 -1.60 18.11
C GLY A 193 -17.92 -3.05 18.09
N ARG A 194 -16.87 -3.37 17.34
CA ARG A 194 -16.39 -4.75 17.17
C ARG A 194 -14.89 -4.86 17.06
N ILE A 195 -14.39 -6.05 17.33
CA ILE A 195 -13.03 -6.48 17.02
C ILE A 195 -13.15 -7.55 15.94
N LEU A 196 -12.43 -7.35 14.83
CA LEU A 196 -12.32 -8.32 13.75
C LEU A 196 -11.11 -9.23 14.00
N GLN A 197 -11.25 -10.51 13.68
CA GLN A 197 -10.15 -11.46 13.60
C GLN A 197 -9.88 -11.72 12.13
N VAL A 198 -8.67 -11.47 11.68
CA VAL A 198 -8.25 -11.61 10.29
C VAL A 198 -7.30 -12.79 10.14
N SER A 199 -7.67 -13.71 9.28
CA SER A 199 -6.80 -14.80 8.83
C SER A 199 -6.05 -14.39 7.58
N MET A 200 -4.73 -14.59 7.57
CA MET A 200 -3.85 -14.25 6.46
C MET A 200 -3.33 -15.49 5.77
N SER A 201 -3.45 -15.52 4.46
CA SER A 201 -2.88 -16.57 3.61
C SER A 201 -1.80 -15.98 2.73
N PRO A 202 -0.55 -16.48 2.79
CA PRO A 202 0.52 -16.03 1.89
C PRO A 202 0.14 -16.26 0.43
N GLN A 203 0.33 -15.24 -0.40
CA GLN A 203 0.06 -15.27 -1.84
C GLN A 203 1.12 -14.49 -2.59
N GLY A 204 2.00 -15.19 -3.32
CA GLY A 204 3.13 -14.56 -3.98
C GLY A 204 3.95 -13.71 -3.00
N ALA A 205 4.33 -12.50 -3.39
CA ALA A 205 5.10 -11.59 -2.56
C ALA A 205 4.26 -10.77 -1.57
N SER A 206 3.00 -11.15 -1.33
CA SER A 206 2.07 -10.50 -0.39
C SER A 206 1.14 -11.52 0.27
N TYR A 207 -0.08 -11.10 0.61
CA TYR A 207 -1.08 -11.89 1.32
C TYR A 207 -2.48 -11.65 0.75
N THR A 208 -3.35 -12.63 0.90
CA THR A 208 -4.80 -12.48 0.88
C THR A 208 -5.35 -12.67 2.27
N CYS A 209 -6.41 -11.94 2.62
CA CYS A 209 -6.96 -11.95 3.96
C CYS A 209 -8.47 -12.18 3.93
N GLU A 210 -8.95 -12.87 4.97
CA GLU A 210 -10.37 -13.03 5.26
C GLU A 210 -10.60 -12.65 6.72
N TYR A 211 -11.79 -12.15 7.06
CA TYR A 211 -12.08 -11.76 8.43
C TYR A 211 -13.37 -12.39 8.96
N GLY A 212 -13.40 -12.59 10.28
CA GLY A 212 -14.58 -12.87 11.08
C GLY A 212 -14.74 -11.85 12.20
N VAL A 213 -15.91 -11.76 12.77
CA VAL A 213 -16.14 -10.96 13.97
C VAL A 213 -15.69 -11.76 15.18
N PHE A 214 -14.66 -11.28 15.89
CA PHE A 214 -14.17 -11.90 17.13
C PHE A 214 -14.99 -11.49 18.33
N LEU A 215 -15.32 -10.21 18.42
CA LEU A 215 -16.15 -9.62 19.47
C LEU A 215 -16.98 -8.49 18.90
N GLU A 216 -18.25 -8.40 19.29
CA GLU A 216 -19.12 -7.25 19.00
C GLU A 216 -20.05 -6.95 20.16
N GLY A 217 -20.47 -5.70 20.27
CA GLY A 217 -21.41 -5.31 21.31
C GLY A 217 -21.94 -3.89 21.16
N GLY A 218 -23.09 -3.63 21.77
CA GLY A 218 -23.64 -2.27 21.85
C GLY A 218 -22.75 -1.38 22.69
N ALA A 219 -22.48 -0.15 22.18
CA ALA A 219 -21.60 0.85 22.81
C ALA A 219 -20.14 0.34 23.05
N LEU A 220 -19.66 -0.58 22.23
CA LEU A 220 -18.32 -1.12 22.28
C LEU A 220 -17.40 -0.42 21.26
N ASN A 221 -17.29 0.90 21.35
CA ASN A 221 -16.47 1.70 20.44
C ASN A 221 -14.99 1.47 20.74
N VAL A 222 -14.39 0.41 20.14
CA VAL A 222 -13.00 0.01 20.35
C VAL A 222 -12.06 1.08 19.81
N CYS A 223 -11.20 1.63 20.68
CA CYS A 223 -10.24 2.66 20.31
C CYS A 223 -8.84 2.08 20.05
N ASP A 224 -8.45 1.07 20.83
CA ASP A 224 -7.16 0.42 20.72
C ASP A 224 -7.17 -0.93 21.39
N LEU A 225 -6.20 -1.80 21.04
CA LEU A 225 -6.07 -3.15 21.60
C LEU A 225 -4.61 -3.62 21.62
N THR A 226 -4.26 -4.45 22.59
CA THR A 226 -2.92 -5.05 22.68
C THR A 226 -2.94 -6.33 23.52
N PHE A 227 -1.96 -7.23 23.28
CA PHE A 227 -1.75 -8.39 24.16
C PHE A 227 -0.85 -8.02 25.34
N GLY A 228 -1.36 -8.27 26.54
CA GLY A 228 -0.62 -8.07 27.79
C GLY A 228 0.42 -9.16 28.03
N PRO A 229 1.29 -8.95 29.05
CA PRO A 229 2.32 -9.93 29.43
C PRO A 229 1.77 -11.26 29.96
N ASP A 230 0.48 -11.29 30.31
CA ASP A 230 -0.27 -12.49 30.71
C ASP A 230 -0.89 -13.24 29.53
N GLY A 231 -0.63 -12.80 28.30
CA GLY A 231 -1.16 -13.37 27.08
C GLY A 231 -2.64 -13.12 26.82
N ALA A 232 -3.31 -12.29 27.63
CA ALA A 232 -4.68 -11.86 27.39
C ALA A 232 -4.74 -10.68 26.42
N LEU A 233 -5.83 -10.56 25.67
CA LEU A 233 -6.11 -9.40 24.85
C LEU A 233 -6.76 -8.31 25.70
N TYR A 234 -6.12 -7.14 25.77
CA TYR A 234 -6.65 -5.93 26.36
C TYR A 234 -7.14 -4.99 25.29
N PHE A 235 -8.27 -4.34 25.51
CA PHE A 235 -8.74 -3.29 24.63
C PHE A 235 -9.43 -2.18 25.42
N ILE A 236 -9.41 -0.99 24.84
CA ILE A 236 -10.06 0.18 25.40
C ILE A 236 -11.19 0.64 24.49
N THR A 237 -12.23 1.17 25.10
CA THR A 237 -13.38 1.79 24.41
C THR A 237 -13.48 3.25 24.78
N GLY A 238 -14.11 4.05 23.90
CA GLY A 238 -14.35 5.47 24.16
C GLY A 238 -14.50 6.30 22.91
N GLY A 239 -14.28 7.60 23.05
CA GLY A 239 -14.35 8.57 21.96
C GLY A 239 -15.75 9.19 21.78
N ARG A 240 -15.78 10.39 21.22
CA ARG A 240 -16.98 11.18 20.90
C ARG A 240 -17.99 11.30 22.05
N GLY A 241 -17.51 11.40 23.31
CA GLY A 241 -18.37 11.52 24.49
C GLY A 241 -19.00 10.21 24.99
N SER A 242 -18.63 9.06 24.42
CA SER A 242 -19.02 7.76 24.96
C SER A 242 -18.23 7.44 26.24
N GLN A 243 -18.81 6.59 27.11
CA GLN A 243 -18.12 6.16 28.32
C GLN A 243 -16.91 5.28 27.94
N SER A 244 -15.76 5.61 28.49
CA SER A 244 -14.53 4.82 28.32
C SER A 244 -14.55 3.59 29.21
N GLY A 245 -13.93 2.50 28.73
CA GLY A 245 -13.75 1.27 29.48
C GLY A 245 -12.43 0.58 29.09
N LEU A 246 -11.86 -0.17 30.03
CA LEU A 246 -10.75 -1.09 29.80
C LEU A 246 -11.26 -2.51 29.99
N TYR A 247 -11.05 -3.34 29.00
CA TYR A 247 -11.53 -4.72 28.97
C TYR A 247 -10.36 -5.67 28.81
N ARG A 248 -10.53 -6.90 29.31
CA ARG A 248 -9.58 -7.99 29.22
C ARG A 248 -10.28 -9.25 28.74
N ILE A 249 -9.74 -9.88 27.72
CA ILE A 249 -10.22 -11.19 27.20
C ILE A 249 -9.10 -12.20 27.42
N SER A 250 -9.41 -13.29 28.14
CA SER A 250 -8.50 -14.41 28.35
C SER A 250 -9.09 -15.69 27.78
N TYR A 251 -8.21 -16.61 27.39
CA TYR A 251 -8.57 -17.96 27.02
C TYR A 251 -8.48 -18.87 28.23
N ASP A 252 -9.61 -19.51 28.60
CA ASP A 252 -9.70 -20.39 29.76
C ASP A 252 -9.69 -21.90 29.38
N GLY A 253 -9.47 -22.21 28.09
CA GLY A 253 -9.40 -23.58 27.62
C GLY A 253 -8.14 -24.30 28.10
N VAL A 254 -8.22 -25.62 28.23
CA VAL A 254 -7.06 -26.45 28.54
C VAL A 254 -6.30 -26.71 27.23
N GLU A 255 -4.96 -26.72 27.28
CA GLU A 255 -4.12 -27.00 26.08
C GLU A 255 -4.49 -28.27 25.28
N GLY A 256 -5.26 -29.18 25.86
CA GLY A 256 -5.77 -30.38 25.21
C GLY A 256 -6.93 -30.18 24.23
N ASP A 257 -7.66 -29.07 24.33
CA ASP A 257 -8.74 -28.71 23.38
C ASP A 257 -8.19 -28.04 22.09
N ALA A 258 -6.93 -27.69 22.06
CA ALA A 258 -6.19 -27.24 20.87
C ALA A 258 -5.96 -28.36 19.82
N ALA A 259 -6.51 -29.55 20.04
CA ALA A 259 -6.64 -30.60 19.01
C ALA A 259 -7.72 -30.27 17.96
N ILE A 260 -8.17 -29.01 17.87
CA ILE A 260 -8.88 -28.53 16.69
C ILE A 260 -7.86 -28.43 15.57
N ALA A 261 -7.76 -29.59 14.89
CA ALA A 261 -7.16 -29.75 13.59
C ALA A 261 -5.77 -29.07 13.48
N ALA A 262 -4.72 -29.79 13.86
CA ALA A 262 -3.66 -29.95 12.89
C ALA A 262 -4.37 -30.38 11.59
N VAL A 263 -4.81 -29.46 10.79
CA VAL A 263 -5.01 -29.69 9.36
C VAL A 263 -3.69 -30.34 8.96
N ALA A 264 -3.72 -31.62 8.69
CA ALA A 264 -2.56 -32.35 8.22
C ALA A 264 -2.00 -31.47 7.14
N ALA A 265 -0.76 -30.98 7.35
CA ALA A 265 -0.18 -30.01 6.43
C ALA A 265 -0.23 -30.67 5.07
N ASN A 266 -1.16 -30.24 4.24
CA ASN A 266 -1.27 -30.73 2.88
C ASN A 266 0.03 -30.30 2.21
N ASP A 267 0.75 -31.22 1.59
CA ASP A 267 2.02 -30.91 0.92
C ASP A 267 1.89 -29.73 -0.03
N GLU A 268 0.72 -29.53 -0.64
CA GLU A 268 0.41 -28.36 -1.48
C GLU A 268 0.39 -27.02 -0.71
N LEU A 269 -0.17 -27.00 0.51
CA LEU A 269 -0.16 -25.80 1.36
C LEU A 269 1.24 -25.47 1.83
N VAL A 270 2.01 -26.46 2.25
CA VAL A 270 3.41 -26.29 2.66
C VAL A 270 4.25 -25.76 1.49
N GLN A 271 4.04 -26.29 0.28
CA GLN A 271 4.76 -25.81 -0.91
C GLN A 271 4.36 -24.37 -1.25
N ARG A 272 3.05 -24.06 -1.24
CA ARG A 272 2.56 -22.69 -1.47
C ARG A 272 3.18 -21.68 -0.49
N ASP A 273 3.28 -22.03 0.79
CA ASP A 273 3.85 -21.15 1.80
C ASP A 273 5.36 -20.93 1.60
N ARG A 274 6.09 -21.96 1.16
CA ARG A 274 7.50 -21.84 0.77
C ARG A 274 7.68 -20.96 -0.46
N ASP A 275 6.87 -21.15 -1.49
CA ASP A 275 6.93 -20.35 -2.71
C ASP A 275 6.62 -18.87 -2.43
N ALA A 276 5.63 -18.61 -1.58
CA ALA A 276 5.29 -17.26 -1.15
C ALA A 276 6.41 -16.64 -0.27
N ALA A 277 7.05 -17.40 0.60
CA ALA A 277 8.20 -16.93 1.37
C ALA A 277 9.36 -16.55 0.45
N ALA A 278 9.66 -17.38 -0.56
CA ALA A 278 10.69 -17.08 -1.56
C ALA A 278 10.33 -15.84 -2.40
N ALA A 279 9.06 -15.63 -2.73
CA ALA A 279 8.61 -14.45 -3.45
C ALA A 279 8.77 -13.17 -2.60
N ARG A 280 8.45 -13.20 -1.31
CA ARG A 280 8.68 -12.07 -0.39
C ARG A 280 10.16 -11.77 -0.22
N GLU A 281 10.99 -12.79 -0.05
CA GLU A 281 12.45 -12.62 0.02
C GLU A 281 13.01 -11.96 -1.25
N LEU A 282 12.53 -12.38 -2.42
CA LEU A 282 12.90 -11.76 -3.69
C LEU A 282 12.42 -10.30 -3.77
N ARG A 283 11.21 -9.99 -3.27
CA ARG A 283 10.73 -8.62 -3.18
C ARG A 283 11.67 -7.77 -2.31
N HIS A 284 12.08 -8.26 -1.15
CA HIS A 284 13.02 -7.55 -0.27
C HIS A 284 14.37 -7.29 -0.97
N GLN A 285 14.89 -8.26 -1.74
CA GLN A 285 16.10 -8.06 -2.52
C GLN A 285 15.95 -6.95 -3.58
N LEU A 286 14.79 -6.86 -4.22
CA LEU A 286 14.47 -5.76 -5.16
C LEU A 286 14.33 -4.43 -4.42
N GLU A 287 13.73 -4.42 -3.25
CA GLU A 287 13.52 -3.25 -2.40
C GLU A 287 14.81 -2.61 -1.91
N GLU A 288 15.91 -3.38 -1.78
CA GLU A 288 17.23 -2.82 -1.49
C GLU A 288 17.70 -1.79 -2.52
N PHE A 289 17.21 -1.88 -3.76
CA PHE A 289 17.52 -0.93 -4.83
C PHE A 289 16.57 0.28 -4.89
N HIS A 290 15.59 0.38 -4.01
CA HIS A 290 14.70 1.54 -3.97
C HIS A 290 15.37 2.79 -3.42
N GLN A 291 16.46 2.64 -2.67
CA GLN A 291 17.25 3.74 -2.12
C GLN A 291 18.68 3.77 -2.65
N ARG A 292 19.14 2.69 -3.27
CA ARG A 292 20.52 2.55 -3.74
C ARG A 292 20.62 2.78 -5.25
N SER A 293 21.45 3.74 -5.65
CA SER A 293 21.82 3.94 -7.06
C SER A 293 22.96 2.98 -7.42
N ASP A 294 22.60 1.83 -7.99
CA ASP A 294 23.53 0.77 -8.39
C ASP A 294 22.98 0.06 -9.64
N ALA A 295 23.71 0.16 -10.74
CA ALA A 295 23.27 -0.36 -12.04
C ALA A 295 22.99 -1.89 -12.04
N SER A 296 23.56 -2.65 -11.10
CA SER A 296 23.27 -4.07 -10.94
C SER A 296 21.79 -4.34 -10.61
N GLY A 297 21.12 -3.37 -9.98
CA GLY A 297 19.68 -3.42 -9.73
C GLY A 297 18.85 -3.51 -11.00
N ILE A 298 19.32 -2.95 -12.12
CA ILE A 298 18.62 -3.04 -13.41
C ILE A 298 18.55 -4.49 -13.88
N ASP A 299 19.68 -5.19 -13.87
CA ASP A 299 19.75 -6.56 -14.36
C ASP A 299 19.05 -7.54 -13.42
N LEU A 300 19.09 -7.29 -12.10
CA LEU A 300 18.33 -8.05 -11.13
C LEU A 300 16.81 -7.86 -11.35
N ALA A 301 16.35 -6.63 -11.51
CA ALA A 301 14.91 -6.31 -11.56
C ALA A 301 14.27 -6.63 -12.91
N TRP A 302 15.01 -6.56 -14.01
CA TRP A 302 14.45 -6.64 -15.37
C TRP A 302 13.64 -7.92 -15.67
N PRO A 303 14.06 -9.13 -15.25
CA PRO A 303 13.26 -10.34 -15.42
C PRO A 303 11.89 -10.25 -14.78
N TYR A 304 11.80 -9.59 -13.61
CA TYR A 304 10.59 -9.51 -12.79
C TYR A 304 9.58 -8.44 -13.25
N LEU A 305 9.94 -7.57 -14.18
CA LEU A 305 8.97 -6.75 -14.90
C LEU A 305 7.92 -7.59 -15.66
N ASN A 306 8.26 -8.85 -15.98
CA ASN A 306 7.34 -9.79 -16.63
C ASN A 306 6.65 -10.76 -15.65
N SER A 307 6.86 -10.61 -14.35
CA SER A 307 6.25 -11.49 -13.34
C SER A 307 4.72 -11.42 -13.39
N GLU A 308 4.05 -12.55 -13.14
CA GLU A 308 2.60 -12.58 -12.90
C GLU A 308 2.24 -11.98 -11.55
N ASP A 309 3.17 -12.05 -10.59
CA ASP A 309 3.01 -11.41 -9.29
C ASP A 309 3.14 -9.89 -9.40
N ARG A 310 2.05 -9.20 -9.08
CA ARG A 310 1.97 -7.74 -9.14
C ARG A 310 2.94 -7.06 -8.18
N TRP A 311 3.16 -7.62 -6.99
CA TRP A 311 4.02 -7.05 -5.98
C TRP A 311 5.49 -7.12 -6.39
N LEU A 312 5.89 -8.23 -7.03
CA LEU A 312 7.22 -8.35 -7.63
C LEU A 312 7.40 -7.39 -8.81
N ARG A 313 6.38 -7.25 -9.69
CA ARG A 313 6.46 -6.26 -10.79
C ARG A 313 6.60 -4.84 -10.26
N PHE A 314 5.83 -4.49 -9.21
CA PHE A 314 5.88 -3.19 -8.56
C PHE A 314 7.26 -2.90 -7.98
N ALA A 315 7.82 -3.82 -7.18
CA ALA A 315 9.14 -3.68 -6.60
C ALA A 315 10.24 -3.60 -7.68
N ALA A 316 10.17 -4.45 -8.71
CA ALA A 316 11.11 -4.43 -9.83
C ALA A 316 11.06 -3.11 -10.61
N ARG A 317 9.87 -2.58 -10.87
CA ARG A 317 9.72 -1.28 -11.54
C ARG A 317 10.35 -0.15 -10.72
N LEU A 318 10.07 -0.09 -9.42
CA LEU A 318 10.67 0.91 -8.54
C LEU A 318 12.19 0.79 -8.49
N ALA A 319 12.74 -0.41 -8.39
CA ALA A 319 14.18 -0.64 -8.42
C ALA A 319 14.82 -0.04 -9.70
N ILE A 320 14.15 -0.14 -10.85
CA ILE A 320 14.61 0.45 -12.11
C ILE A 320 14.43 1.97 -12.13
N GLU A 321 13.29 2.49 -11.64
CA GLU A 321 13.04 3.93 -11.57
C GLU A 321 14.07 4.69 -10.74
N ARG A 322 14.71 4.02 -9.78
CA ARG A 322 15.76 4.59 -8.93
C ARG A 322 17.12 4.68 -9.60
N GLN A 323 17.31 3.98 -10.72
CA GLN A 323 18.56 4.01 -11.48
C GLN A 323 18.56 5.14 -12.51
N GLN A 324 19.74 5.51 -12.98
CA GLN A 324 19.90 6.57 -13.98
C GLN A 324 19.19 6.18 -15.28
N PRO A 325 18.22 6.95 -15.79
CA PRO A 325 17.43 6.61 -16.99
C PRO A 325 18.28 6.27 -18.21
N ALA A 326 19.43 6.92 -18.38
CA ALA A 326 20.35 6.65 -19.49
C ALA A 326 20.87 5.20 -19.53
N GLN A 327 20.80 4.47 -18.40
CA GLN A 327 21.28 3.10 -18.32
C GLN A 327 20.25 2.06 -18.78
N TRP A 328 18.96 2.39 -18.76
CA TRP A 328 17.88 1.43 -19.03
C TRP A 328 16.81 1.91 -20.03
N ARG A 329 16.80 3.19 -20.36
CA ARG A 329 15.82 3.81 -21.29
C ARG A 329 15.72 3.05 -22.62
N ASP A 330 16.84 2.82 -23.28
CA ASP A 330 16.82 2.18 -24.61
C ASP A 330 16.41 0.71 -24.51
N ARG A 331 16.72 0.04 -23.40
CA ARG A 331 16.23 -1.30 -23.10
C ARG A 331 14.70 -1.29 -22.90
N ALA A 332 14.14 -0.29 -22.20
CA ALA A 332 12.70 -0.13 -22.04
C ALA A 332 11.99 0.09 -23.37
N LEU A 333 12.54 0.98 -24.20
CA LEU A 333 11.99 1.28 -25.52
C LEU A 333 12.07 0.10 -26.52
N SER A 334 12.96 -0.86 -26.31
CA SER A 334 13.15 -2.04 -27.16
C SER A 334 12.60 -3.34 -26.58
N GLU A 335 12.06 -3.33 -25.36
CA GLU A 335 11.43 -4.53 -24.75
C GLU A 335 10.24 -5.01 -25.59
N THR A 336 10.14 -6.33 -25.80
CA THR A 336 9.13 -6.94 -26.68
C THR A 336 8.11 -7.81 -25.95
N ARG A 337 8.42 -8.25 -24.73
CA ARG A 337 7.45 -8.99 -23.90
C ARG A 337 6.38 -8.03 -23.42
N PRO A 338 5.08 -8.22 -23.72
CA PRO A 338 4.06 -7.18 -23.52
C PRO A 338 4.01 -6.65 -22.08
N ARG A 339 3.97 -7.53 -21.07
CA ARG A 339 3.90 -7.14 -19.65
C ARG A 339 5.16 -6.42 -19.20
N ALA A 340 6.35 -6.93 -19.54
CA ALA A 340 7.62 -6.27 -19.21
C ALA A 340 7.77 -4.92 -19.93
N SER A 341 7.35 -4.84 -21.19
CA SER A 341 7.33 -3.60 -21.97
C SER A 341 6.45 -2.55 -21.28
N THR A 342 5.22 -2.91 -20.95
CA THR A 342 4.29 -2.01 -20.26
C THR A 342 4.87 -1.51 -18.92
N ALA A 343 5.43 -2.41 -18.08
CA ALA A 343 6.03 -2.03 -16.81
C ALA A 343 7.26 -1.12 -16.96
N ALA A 344 8.13 -1.39 -17.95
CA ALA A 344 9.30 -0.56 -18.24
C ALA A 344 8.92 0.82 -18.81
N LEU A 345 7.90 0.87 -19.69
CA LEU A 345 7.38 2.11 -20.24
C LEU A 345 6.63 2.93 -19.17
N LEU A 346 5.96 2.26 -18.22
CA LEU A 346 5.38 2.92 -17.04
C LEU A 346 6.45 3.64 -16.23
N ALA A 347 7.57 2.97 -15.95
CA ALA A 347 8.71 3.59 -15.28
C ALA A 347 9.24 4.83 -16.05
N LEU A 348 9.32 4.74 -17.37
CA LEU A 348 9.78 5.86 -18.20
C LEU A 348 8.78 7.02 -18.22
N ALA A 349 7.48 6.75 -18.28
CA ALA A 349 6.44 7.78 -18.18
C ALA A 349 6.46 8.49 -16.82
N ARG A 350 6.65 7.75 -15.74
CA ARG A 350 6.72 8.28 -14.38
C ARG A 350 7.92 9.21 -14.12
N LEU A 351 9.00 9.09 -14.88
CA LEU A 351 10.13 10.02 -14.81
C LEU A 351 9.87 11.35 -15.50
N GLY A 352 8.86 11.46 -16.37
CA GLY A 352 8.30 12.71 -16.88
C GLY A 352 9.19 13.49 -17.86
N ARG A 353 10.14 12.87 -18.57
CA ARG A 353 11.01 13.56 -19.52
C ARG A 353 10.32 13.75 -20.87
N ALA A 354 10.00 14.99 -21.24
CA ALA A 354 9.25 15.32 -22.46
C ALA A 354 9.91 14.78 -23.75
N GLU A 355 11.24 14.76 -23.81
CA GLU A 355 11.99 14.24 -24.98
C GLU A 355 11.79 12.74 -25.23
N ASP A 356 11.34 11.99 -24.23
CA ASP A 356 11.11 10.56 -24.34
C ASP A 356 9.72 10.21 -24.86
N GLN A 357 8.76 11.14 -24.86
CA GLN A 357 7.35 10.89 -25.13
C GLN A 357 7.09 10.24 -26.49
N THR A 358 7.60 10.80 -27.58
CA THR A 358 7.39 10.22 -28.91
C THR A 358 7.96 8.80 -29.03
N ALA A 359 9.13 8.52 -28.44
CA ALA A 359 9.73 7.20 -28.47
C ALA A 359 8.92 6.21 -27.61
N LEU A 360 8.42 6.64 -26.46
CA LEU A 360 7.54 5.87 -25.59
C LEU A 360 6.23 5.52 -26.28
N LEU A 361 5.57 6.48 -26.92
CA LEU A 361 4.32 6.24 -27.66
C LEU A 361 4.54 5.28 -28.83
N ASN A 362 5.67 5.38 -29.54
CA ASN A 362 6.05 4.41 -30.58
C ASN A 362 6.26 3.00 -30.00
N ALA A 363 6.75 2.88 -28.78
CA ALA A 363 6.89 1.59 -28.11
C ALA A 363 5.53 1.00 -27.73
N LEU A 364 4.62 1.81 -27.22
CA LEU A 364 3.24 1.40 -26.90
C LEU A 364 2.48 0.92 -28.15
N ASP A 365 2.69 1.54 -29.30
CA ASP A 365 2.03 1.13 -30.56
C ASP A 365 2.40 -0.29 -31.01
N ARG A 366 3.51 -0.85 -30.53
CA ARG A 366 3.90 -2.23 -30.83
C ARG A 366 3.21 -3.28 -29.95
N LEU A 367 2.54 -2.85 -28.87
CA LEU A 367 1.82 -3.77 -28.01
C LEU A 367 0.61 -4.39 -28.74
N PRO A 368 0.34 -5.67 -28.56
CA PRO A 368 -0.78 -6.36 -29.21
C PRO A 368 -2.09 -6.14 -28.45
N LEU A 369 -2.57 -4.88 -28.37
CA LEU A 369 -3.67 -4.46 -27.50
C LEU A 369 -4.93 -5.31 -27.64
N GLU A 370 -5.24 -5.74 -28.87
CA GLU A 370 -6.45 -6.51 -29.18
C GLU A 370 -6.43 -7.94 -28.60
N SER A 371 -5.25 -8.44 -28.24
CA SER A 371 -5.04 -9.77 -27.63
C SER A 371 -4.65 -9.72 -26.16
N MET A 372 -4.47 -8.53 -25.60
CA MET A 372 -4.17 -8.37 -24.18
C MET A 372 -5.41 -8.60 -23.32
N GLY A 373 -5.21 -9.20 -22.14
CA GLY A 373 -6.26 -9.29 -21.14
C GLY A 373 -6.62 -7.91 -20.57
N SER A 374 -7.83 -7.77 -20.01
CA SER A 374 -8.30 -6.47 -19.49
C SER A 374 -7.33 -5.82 -18.51
N SER A 375 -6.69 -6.60 -17.61
CA SER A 375 -5.71 -6.05 -16.66
C SER A 375 -4.46 -5.51 -17.36
N GLU A 376 -3.91 -6.24 -18.32
CA GLU A 376 -2.74 -5.80 -19.08
C GLU A 376 -3.06 -4.57 -19.97
N LEU A 377 -4.28 -4.51 -20.50
CA LEU A 377 -4.75 -3.36 -21.26
C LEU A 377 -4.88 -2.12 -20.37
N LEU A 378 -5.42 -2.26 -19.15
CA LEU A 378 -5.48 -1.17 -18.16
C LEU A 378 -4.08 -0.65 -17.80
N ASP A 379 -3.11 -1.56 -17.60
CA ASP A 379 -1.72 -1.18 -17.36
C ASP A 379 -1.15 -0.35 -18.53
N ALA A 380 -1.43 -0.76 -19.78
CA ALA A 380 -0.99 -0.02 -20.95
C ALA A 380 -1.69 1.35 -21.07
N LEU A 381 -3.00 1.44 -20.84
CA LEU A 381 -3.75 2.71 -20.82
C LEU A 381 -3.17 3.67 -19.76
N ARG A 382 -2.78 3.17 -18.59
CA ARG A 382 -2.13 3.98 -17.55
C ARG A 382 -0.80 4.59 -18.04
N VAL A 383 -0.06 3.89 -18.91
CA VAL A 383 1.18 4.47 -19.49
C VAL A 383 0.86 5.64 -20.42
N TRP A 384 -0.18 5.57 -21.27
CA TRP A 384 -0.62 6.70 -22.08
C TRP A 384 -1.03 7.88 -21.20
N GLU A 385 -1.87 7.63 -20.20
CA GLU A 385 -2.35 8.65 -19.27
C GLU A 385 -1.18 9.38 -18.61
N LEU A 386 -0.26 8.65 -17.99
CA LEU A 386 0.92 9.24 -17.33
C LEU A 386 1.86 9.97 -18.31
N SER A 387 2.02 9.45 -19.52
CA SER A 387 2.78 10.14 -20.54
C SER A 387 2.17 11.51 -20.85
N PHE A 388 0.83 11.60 -20.99
CA PHE A 388 0.16 12.87 -21.28
C PHE A 388 0.19 13.84 -20.08
N ILE A 389 0.15 13.33 -18.87
CA ILE A 389 0.21 14.13 -17.63
C ILE A 389 1.62 14.66 -17.39
N ARG A 390 2.60 13.76 -17.33
CA ARG A 390 3.95 14.07 -16.86
C ARG A 390 4.89 14.55 -17.95
N GLN A 391 4.76 14.06 -19.17
CA GLN A 391 5.60 14.40 -20.30
C GLN A 391 5.00 15.53 -21.16
N GLY A 392 3.74 15.91 -20.89
CA GLY A 392 3.04 16.99 -21.56
C GLY A 392 2.19 16.56 -22.74
N SER A 393 1.56 17.52 -23.41
CA SER A 393 0.69 17.24 -24.57
C SER A 393 1.48 16.61 -25.72
N PRO A 394 0.99 15.49 -26.31
CA PRO A 394 1.65 14.85 -27.42
C PRO A 394 1.67 15.75 -28.67
N SER A 395 2.63 15.54 -29.57
CA SER A 395 2.67 16.21 -30.87
C SER A 395 1.37 15.94 -31.67
N ALA A 396 1.05 16.80 -32.64
CA ALA A 396 -0.13 16.60 -33.47
C ALA A 396 -0.14 15.23 -34.17
N THR A 397 1.01 14.75 -34.62
CA THR A 397 1.17 13.43 -35.23
C THR A 397 0.94 12.30 -34.22
N ASP A 398 1.55 12.40 -33.04
CA ASP A 398 1.40 11.40 -31.98
C ASP A 398 -0.04 11.34 -31.49
N ARG A 399 -0.72 12.49 -31.38
CA ARG A 399 -2.15 12.55 -31.00
C ARG A 399 -3.03 11.82 -31.98
N VAL A 400 -2.88 12.06 -33.28
CA VAL A 400 -3.67 11.39 -34.31
C VAL A 400 -3.46 9.87 -34.25
N ARG A 401 -2.21 9.44 -34.06
CA ARG A 401 -1.86 8.03 -33.96
C ARG A 401 -2.44 7.38 -32.70
N ALA A 402 -2.30 8.02 -31.54
CA ALA A 402 -2.85 7.54 -30.29
C ALA A 402 -4.38 7.42 -30.36
N LEU A 403 -5.08 8.44 -30.90
CA LEU A 403 -6.52 8.40 -31.12
C LEU A 403 -6.92 7.24 -32.00
N ALA A 404 -6.27 7.06 -33.17
CA ALA A 404 -6.57 5.97 -34.07
C ALA A 404 -6.36 4.59 -33.42
N ARG A 405 -5.39 4.47 -32.52
CA ARG A 405 -5.07 3.24 -31.81
C ARG A 405 -6.08 2.94 -30.68
N LEU A 406 -6.44 3.94 -29.89
CA LEU A 406 -7.33 3.79 -28.76
C LEU A 406 -8.81 3.71 -29.17
N ASP A 407 -9.21 4.37 -30.27
CA ASP A 407 -10.58 4.34 -30.79
C ASP A 407 -11.03 2.92 -31.20
N THR A 408 -10.08 2.05 -31.59
CA THR A 408 -10.37 0.64 -31.87
C THR A 408 -10.76 -0.18 -30.64
N LEU A 409 -10.44 0.29 -29.47
CA LEU A 409 -10.72 -0.39 -28.19
C LEU A 409 -12.10 -0.01 -27.64
N TYR A 410 -12.70 1.07 -28.10
CA TYR A 410 -14.00 1.56 -27.61
C TYR A 410 -15.15 1.22 -28.58
N PRO A 411 -16.30 0.70 -28.10
CA PRO A 411 -16.55 0.26 -26.72
C PRO A 411 -15.90 -1.10 -26.41
N HIS A 412 -15.42 -1.27 -25.18
CA HIS A 412 -14.81 -2.49 -24.70
C HIS A 412 -15.79 -3.31 -23.84
N SER A 413 -15.60 -4.64 -23.78
CA SER A 413 -16.44 -5.54 -22.96
C SER A 413 -16.24 -5.34 -21.45
N SER A 414 -15.08 -4.86 -21.03
CA SER A 414 -14.80 -4.49 -19.65
C SER A 414 -15.19 -3.04 -19.40
N ASN A 415 -16.01 -2.79 -18.40
CA ASN A 415 -16.39 -1.44 -17.98
C ASN A 415 -15.21 -0.61 -17.46
N TYR A 416 -14.14 -1.26 -16.99
CA TYR A 416 -12.93 -0.56 -16.50
C TYR A 416 -12.06 -0.01 -17.64
N VAL A 417 -12.18 -0.57 -18.84
CA VAL A 417 -11.42 -0.14 -20.03
C VAL A 417 -12.13 1.01 -20.76
N ASN A 418 -13.46 1.10 -20.66
CA ASN A 418 -14.26 2.18 -21.22
C ASN A 418 -14.09 3.48 -20.44
#